data_899008e6b410e2f9061a522b8966adb2
#
_entry.id   899008e6b410e2f9061a522b8966adb2
#
_cell.length_a   1.000
_cell.length_b   1.000
_cell.length_c   1.000
_cell.angle_alpha   90.00
_cell.angle_beta   90.00
_cell.angle_gamma   90.00
#
_symmetry.space_group_name_H-M   'P 1'
#
loop_
_entity.id
_entity.type
_entity.pdbx_description
1 polymer ?
#
loop_
_entity_poly.entity_id
_entity_poly.type
_entity_poly.pdbx_seq_one_letter_code
_entity_poly.pdbx_strand_id
1 'polypeptide(L)'
;MPGALSYPMNMPRYDWGFTSEPEPFLNGRKLACPRGKVVGGSSSINGMVYVRGHALDYDTWSEMGAAGWAYADTLPYFKKLENWNSAGHGGDPTWRGNSGPIHVTRGSRSNKL
;
A
#
# COMPACT_ATOMS: atom_id res chain seq x y z
N MET A 1 10.54 -10.84 5.96
CA MET A 1 11.24 -10.10 7.03
C MET A 1 11.30 -8.63 6.64
N PRO A 2 10.59 -7.74 7.38
CA PRO A 2 10.42 -6.33 6.96
C PRO A 2 11.73 -5.57 6.68
N GLY A 3 12.76 -5.77 7.52
CA GLY A 3 14.06 -5.09 7.34
C GLY A 3 14.89 -5.54 6.14
N ALA A 4 14.47 -6.58 5.41
CA ALA A 4 15.16 -7.12 4.26
C ALA A 4 14.39 -6.92 2.94
N LEU A 5 13.29 -6.14 2.96
CA LEU A 5 12.38 -6.03 1.80
C LEU A 5 13.03 -5.46 0.54
N SER A 6 14.02 -4.59 0.68
CA SER A 6 14.76 -4.05 -0.46
C SER A 6 15.71 -5.07 -1.11
N TYR A 7 16.00 -6.14 -0.42
CA TYR A 7 16.94 -7.16 -0.91
C TYR A 7 16.37 -7.99 -2.08
N PRO A 8 15.15 -8.57 -2.00
CA PRO A 8 14.60 -9.34 -3.11
C PRO A 8 14.14 -8.48 -4.29
N MET A 9 13.78 -7.22 -4.07
CA MET A 9 13.54 -6.27 -5.15
C MET A 9 14.85 -6.05 -5.92
N ASN A 10 14.85 -6.16 -7.22
CA ASN A 10 16.03 -6.08 -8.11
C ASN A 10 16.95 -7.30 -8.10
N MET A 11 16.58 -8.41 -7.44
CA MET A 11 17.30 -9.68 -7.61
C MET A 11 16.59 -10.54 -8.65
N PRO A 12 17.26 -10.92 -9.77
CA PRO A 12 16.66 -11.75 -10.84
C PRO A 12 16.08 -13.08 -10.38
N ARG A 13 16.50 -13.57 -9.21
CA ARG A 13 15.98 -14.80 -8.59
C ARG A 13 14.57 -14.60 -8.04
N TYR A 14 14.23 -13.40 -7.57
CA TYR A 14 13.00 -13.10 -6.84
C TYR A 14 12.13 -12.04 -7.52
N ASP A 15 12.66 -11.38 -8.53
CA ASP A 15 12.01 -10.29 -9.26
C ASP A 15 12.05 -10.56 -10.76
N TRP A 16 10.94 -10.31 -11.46
CA TRP A 16 10.87 -10.40 -12.91
C TRP A 16 11.68 -9.30 -13.60
N GLY A 17 12.01 -8.21 -12.92
CA GLY A 17 12.85 -7.13 -13.44
C GLY A 17 12.20 -6.29 -14.53
N PHE A 18 10.88 -6.13 -14.50
CA PHE A 18 10.18 -5.28 -15.46
C PHE A 18 10.59 -3.81 -15.32
N THR A 19 10.68 -3.13 -16.44
CA THR A 19 10.88 -1.67 -16.51
C THR A 19 9.86 -1.04 -17.44
N SER A 20 9.48 0.21 -17.17
CA SER A 20 8.62 0.97 -18.07
C SER A 20 9.33 1.28 -19.41
N GLU A 21 8.53 1.64 -20.41
CA GLU A 21 9.08 2.41 -21.53
C GLU A 21 9.62 3.77 -21.03
N PRO A 22 10.45 4.46 -21.83
CA PRO A 22 10.90 5.80 -21.47
C PRO A 22 9.72 6.76 -21.26
N GLU A 23 9.67 7.41 -20.11
CA GLU A 23 8.61 8.37 -19.77
C GLU A 23 8.97 9.77 -20.28
N PRO A 24 8.28 10.31 -21.28
CA PRO A 24 8.64 11.60 -21.89
C PRO A 24 8.64 12.76 -20.89
N PHE A 25 7.66 12.76 -19.96
CA PHE A 25 7.53 13.81 -18.94
C PHE A 25 8.48 13.64 -17.74
N LEU A 26 9.27 12.57 -17.73
CA LEU A 26 10.30 12.30 -16.73
C LEU A 26 11.71 12.30 -17.35
N ASN A 27 11.95 13.15 -18.34
CA ASN A 27 13.24 13.26 -19.05
C ASN A 27 13.69 11.93 -19.69
N GLY A 28 12.76 11.14 -20.22
CA GLY A 28 13.04 9.84 -20.84
C GLY A 28 13.46 8.74 -19.86
N ARG A 29 13.27 8.95 -18.56
CA ARG A 29 13.65 7.98 -17.53
C ARG A 29 12.77 6.71 -17.61
N LYS A 30 13.39 5.54 -17.51
CA LYS A 30 12.70 4.27 -17.29
C LYS A 30 12.53 4.01 -15.79
N LEU A 31 11.37 3.55 -15.40
CA LEU A 31 11.05 3.23 -14.01
C LEU A 31 11.13 1.72 -13.80
N ALA A 32 11.80 1.30 -12.73
CA ALA A 32 11.76 -0.09 -12.30
C ALA A 32 10.35 -0.45 -11.80
N CYS A 33 9.81 -1.56 -12.28
CA CYS A 33 8.50 -2.07 -11.92
C CYS A 33 8.65 -3.47 -11.27
N PRO A 34 9.20 -3.58 -10.07
CA PRO A 34 9.47 -4.88 -9.45
C PRO A 34 8.17 -5.70 -9.30
N ARG A 35 8.26 -6.98 -9.65
CA ARG A 35 7.18 -7.97 -9.49
C ARG A 35 7.77 -9.27 -9.00
N GLY A 36 7.14 -9.83 -7.95
CA GLY A 36 7.64 -11.05 -7.33
C GLY A 36 7.59 -12.27 -8.24
N LYS A 37 8.75 -12.91 -8.40
CA LYS A 37 8.97 -14.17 -9.13
C LYS A 37 9.08 -15.32 -8.13
N VAL A 38 8.13 -15.43 -7.22
CA VAL A 38 8.13 -16.37 -6.09
C VAL A 38 6.72 -16.85 -5.78
N VAL A 39 6.59 -17.90 -4.97
CA VAL A 39 5.30 -18.30 -4.42
C VAL A 39 4.71 -17.14 -3.61
N GLY A 40 3.46 -16.79 -3.89
CA GLY A 40 2.81 -15.58 -3.35
C GLY A 40 3.00 -14.32 -4.22
N GLY A 41 3.87 -14.37 -5.25
CA GLY A 41 4.07 -13.26 -6.18
C GLY A 41 4.55 -11.99 -5.49
N SER A 42 4.02 -10.85 -5.89
CA SER A 42 4.42 -9.54 -5.35
C SER A 42 4.04 -9.32 -3.87
N SER A 43 3.13 -10.12 -3.31
CA SER A 43 2.85 -10.07 -1.87
C SER A 43 4.05 -10.52 -1.02
N SER A 44 4.95 -11.33 -1.58
CA SER A 44 6.15 -11.81 -0.90
C SER A 44 7.32 -10.82 -0.94
N ILE A 45 7.25 -9.79 -1.78
CA ILE A 45 8.30 -8.76 -1.93
C ILE A 45 7.78 -7.34 -1.72
N ASN A 46 6.54 -7.16 -1.26
CA ASN A 46 5.96 -5.85 -1.02
C ASN A 46 6.56 -5.15 0.23
N GLY A 47 6.33 -3.86 0.35
CA GLY A 47 6.82 -3.06 1.47
C GLY A 47 6.04 -3.22 2.77
N MET A 48 4.98 -4.04 2.80
CA MET A 48 4.13 -4.29 3.98
C MET A 48 3.60 -3.01 4.64
N VAL A 49 3.35 -1.98 3.86
CA VAL A 49 2.80 -0.71 4.32
C VAL A 49 1.31 -0.66 3.99
N TYR A 50 0.48 -0.46 5.01
CA TYR A 50 -0.94 -0.23 4.82
C TYR A 50 -1.20 1.29 4.68
N VAL A 51 -1.49 1.74 3.47
CA VAL A 51 -1.76 3.14 3.15
C VAL A 51 -3.09 3.24 2.40
N ARG A 52 -3.88 4.25 2.74
CA ARG A 52 -5.06 4.64 1.97
C ARG A 52 -4.71 5.82 1.07
N GLY A 53 -5.43 5.96 -0.05
CA GLY A 53 -5.35 7.17 -0.87
C GLY A 53 -5.83 8.40 -0.11
N HIS A 54 -5.45 9.58 -0.57
CA HIS A 54 -5.94 10.84 -0.03
C HIS A 54 -7.44 11.01 -0.34
N ALA A 55 -8.19 11.65 0.55
CA ALA A 55 -9.63 11.83 0.35
C ALA A 55 -9.96 12.52 -0.98
N LEU A 56 -9.20 13.54 -1.35
CA LEU A 56 -9.39 14.26 -2.61
C LEU A 56 -9.17 13.40 -3.87
N ASP A 57 -8.38 12.32 -3.80
CA ASP A 57 -8.21 11.42 -4.95
C ASP A 57 -9.53 10.74 -5.29
N TYR A 58 -10.24 10.26 -4.27
CA TYR A 58 -11.56 9.60 -4.43
C TYR A 58 -12.65 10.60 -4.80
N ASP A 59 -12.65 11.79 -4.17
CA ASP A 59 -13.63 12.85 -4.48
C ASP A 59 -13.45 13.28 -5.93
N THR A 60 -12.22 13.45 -6.42
CA THR A 60 -11.94 13.73 -7.83
C THR A 60 -12.45 12.62 -8.76
N TRP A 61 -12.30 11.34 -8.39
CA TRP A 61 -12.86 10.26 -9.21
C TRP A 61 -14.37 10.35 -9.31
N SER A 62 -15.06 10.69 -8.22
CA SER A 62 -16.52 10.89 -8.22
C SER A 62 -16.91 12.07 -9.11
N GLU A 63 -16.19 13.18 -9.03
CA GLU A 63 -16.40 14.36 -9.89
C GLU A 63 -16.16 14.05 -11.37
N MET A 64 -15.23 13.19 -11.70
CA MET A 64 -14.94 12.72 -13.06
C MET A 64 -15.98 11.71 -13.59
N GLY A 65 -17.02 11.39 -12.82
CA GLY A 65 -18.13 10.53 -13.23
C GLY A 65 -18.15 9.12 -12.59
N ALA A 66 -17.21 8.80 -11.70
CA ALA A 66 -17.24 7.54 -10.95
C ALA A 66 -18.18 7.67 -9.75
N ALA A 67 -19.49 7.65 -9.98
CA ALA A 67 -20.49 7.76 -8.93
C ALA A 67 -20.33 6.65 -7.88
N GLY A 68 -20.39 7.00 -6.58
CA GLY A 68 -20.20 6.07 -5.47
C GLY A 68 -18.72 5.81 -5.12
N TRP A 69 -17.78 6.59 -5.67
CA TRP A 69 -16.35 6.51 -5.37
C TRP A 69 -15.84 7.72 -4.58
N ALA A 70 -16.71 8.62 -4.12
CA ALA A 70 -16.28 9.67 -3.20
C ALA A 70 -15.67 9.07 -1.91
N TYR A 71 -14.82 9.83 -1.23
CA TYR A 71 -14.16 9.31 -0.01
C TYR A 71 -15.16 8.86 1.05
N ALA A 72 -16.26 9.58 1.19
CA ALA A 72 -17.34 9.20 2.12
C ALA A 72 -17.95 7.82 1.78
N ASP A 73 -18.03 7.48 0.50
CA ASP A 73 -18.57 6.20 0.03
C ASP A 73 -17.56 5.07 0.21
N THR A 74 -16.26 5.34 0.03
CA THR A 74 -15.18 4.33 0.09
C THR A 74 -14.69 4.06 1.52
N LEU A 75 -14.77 5.04 2.42
CA LEU A 75 -14.30 4.90 3.81
C LEU A 75 -14.91 3.71 4.57
N PRO A 76 -16.23 3.42 4.47
CA PRO A 76 -16.81 2.25 5.11
C PRO A 76 -16.16 0.93 4.68
N TYR A 77 -15.75 0.81 3.43
CA TYR A 77 -15.09 -0.38 2.91
C TYR A 77 -13.66 -0.52 3.43
N PHE A 78 -12.92 0.58 3.55
CA PHE A 78 -11.60 0.57 4.21
C PHE A 78 -11.72 0.13 5.66
N LYS A 79 -12.72 0.62 6.40
CA LYS A 79 -12.98 0.20 7.78
C LYS A 79 -13.39 -1.26 7.87
N LYS A 80 -14.22 -1.74 6.97
CA LYS A 80 -14.65 -3.15 6.91
C LYS A 80 -13.48 -4.11 6.66
N LEU A 81 -12.48 -3.67 5.90
CA LEU A 81 -11.31 -4.47 5.55
C LEU A 81 -10.27 -4.52 6.68
N GLU A 82 -10.18 -3.47 7.48
CA GLU A 82 -9.12 -3.23 8.46
C GLU A 82 -9.45 -3.80 9.84
N ASN A 83 -8.44 -4.39 10.46
CA ASN A 83 -8.41 -4.66 11.89
C ASN A 83 -7.20 -3.95 12.50
N TRP A 84 -7.45 -2.72 12.98
CA TRP A 84 -6.42 -1.94 13.65
C TRP A 84 -6.17 -2.50 15.05
N ASN A 85 -5.04 -3.13 15.22
CA ASN A 85 -4.60 -3.68 16.52
C ASN A 85 -3.22 -3.13 16.86
N SER A 86 -3.21 -1.95 17.47
CA SER A 86 -1.97 -1.35 17.98
C SER A 86 -2.07 -1.30 19.50
N ALA A 87 -1.35 -2.19 20.17
CA ALA A 87 -1.34 -2.28 21.63
C ALA A 87 -1.12 -0.89 22.27
N GLY A 88 -2.12 -0.40 23.00
CA GLY A 88 -2.09 0.89 23.68
C GLY A 88 -2.37 2.13 22.82
N HIS A 89 -2.58 1.98 21.51
CA HIS A 89 -2.94 3.07 20.60
C HIS A 89 -4.23 2.69 19.86
N GLY A 90 -5.37 2.87 20.52
CA GLY A 90 -6.68 2.76 19.86
C GLY A 90 -6.73 3.67 18.64
N GLY A 91 -7.07 3.13 17.50
CA GLY A 91 -7.34 3.94 16.32
C GLY A 91 -8.64 4.73 16.53
N ASP A 92 -8.72 5.96 16.06
CA ASP A 92 -9.96 6.71 16.03
C ASP A 92 -11.01 5.93 15.20
N PRO A 93 -12.12 5.50 15.81
CA PRO A 93 -13.15 4.71 15.14
C PRO A 93 -13.85 5.46 14.00
N THR A 94 -13.70 6.77 13.93
CA THR A 94 -14.13 7.55 12.77
C THR A 94 -13.41 7.09 11.51
N TRP A 95 -12.11 6.78 11.61
CA TRP A 95 -11.24 6.49 10.47
C TRP A 95 -10.78 5.04 10.41
N ARG A 96 -10.79 4.30 11.51
CA ARG A 96 -10.21 2.97 11.62
C ARG A 96 -11.27 1.88 11.81
N GLY A 97 -11.02 0.72 11.20
CA GLY A 97 -11.74 -0.50 11.46
C GLY A 97 -11.05 -1.37 12.50
N ASN A 98 -11.79 -2.22 13.20
CA ASN A 98 -11.26 -3.05 14.29
C ASN A 98 -11.66 -4.54 14.19
N SER A 99 -12.31 -4.94 13.10
CA SER A 99 -12.86 -6.31 12.95
C SER A 99 -12.66 -6.90 11.56
N GLY A 100 -11.96 -6.21 10.68
CA GLY A 100 -11.71 -6.69 9.32
C GLY A 100 -10.62 -7.78 9.25
N PRO A 101 -10.49 -8.44 8.11
CA PRO A 101 -9.54 -9.55 7.94
C PRO A 101 -8.07 -9.10 7.86
N ILE A 102 -7.78 -7.82 7.60
CA ILE A 102 -6.40 -7.32 7.48
C ILE A 102 -5.96 -6.72 8.80
N HIS A 103 -5.04 -7.41 9.48
CA HIS A 103 -4.42 -6.91 10.70
C HIS A 103 -3.41 -5.81 10.39
N VAL A 104 -3.64 -4.63 10.94
CA VAL A 104 -2.79 -3.45 10.78
C VAL A 104 -2.27 -3.02 12.14
N THR A 105 -0.96 -2.83 12.24
CA THR A 105 -0.30 -2.40 13.47
C THR A 105 0.59 -1.19 13.23
N ARG A 106 0.79 -0.37 14.24
CA ARG A 106 1.82 0.66 14.22
C ARG A 106 3.17 0.03 14.50
N GLY A 107 4.18 0.35 13.72
CA GLY A 107 5.54 -0.08 13.98
C GLY A 107 6.00 0.41 15.38
N SER A 108 6.53 -0.52 16.18
CA SER A 108 6.91 -0.26 17.59
C SER A 108 8.42 -0.11 17.78
N ARG A 109 9.23 -0.28 16.73
CA ARG A 109 10.68 -0.20 16.85
C ARG A 109 11.19 1.19 16.46
N SER A 110 11.84 1.84 17.41
CA SER A 110 12.75 2.95 17.16
C SER A 110 14.18 2.41 17.21
N ASN A 111 14.90 2.43 16.09
CA ASN A 111 16.33 2.24 16.11
C ASN A 111 16.96 3.57 16.50
N LYS A 112 17.73 3.57 17.58
CA LYS A 112 18.69 4.63 17.83
C LYS A 112 19.84 4.40 16.85
N LEU A 113 20.00 5.28 15.88
CA LEU A 113 21.21 5.40 15.08
C LEU A 113 22.30 6.04 15.94
#